data_905353428c1572102de0f04a38c7327c
#
_entry.id   905353428c1572102de0f04a38c7327c
#
_cell.length_a   1.000
_cell.length_b   1.000
_cell.length_c   1.000
_cell.angle_alpha   90.00
_cell.angle_beta   90.00
_cell.angle_gamma   90.00
#
_symmetry.space_group_name_H-M   'P 1'
#
loop_
_entity.id
_entity.type
_entity.pdbx_description
1 polymer ?
#
loop_
_entity_poly.entity_id
_entity_poly.type
_entity_poly.pdbx_seq_one_letter_code
_entity_poly.pdbx_strand_id
1 'polypeptide(L)'
;MPESFLIGVATSGYQSEGGYNSPGQPRNNWADCEDSGRVARAGGAVDFWNRYRDDFALTRSLGLNSFRLSIEWTRVQPSPSKVASRAPVFDFDAIDAYATRIAACREEGLEPVVTLHHFTHPAWLGVNAWLQDSTVAAFEMFVKTTVTRVNDQLADIHGQPPISWYVTINEPNMLVLNTYLNRLFPGGPEIGIAVAIQAYSRLLAAHVRAYNVIHDIYESRGWATPRVSMNTFCSDVYWSEMMLIDILCMRKNGTPPSDCEGLFEARASELSAHFTKLALNRRTDLAAIAGAGLHKIANYFASRAANPEGFRFFFEEAARAKRPQSLDYLGLDYYDPFASHALRLPDFSDLEIRSHSISEHLLDGLASKWWDWHFLPEGLEAFCSYYTRAFPGLGILIAENGMAHRCLIDNSLSVSRHDELLRSDYIEAHLRQVRHMLDRGVPLLGYMHWSLTDNYEWGSYTPRFGLFRIDFQKDLTRLPVDQFGDNPSQTYARLVQEWGLAKCTIHM
;
A
#
# COMPACT_ATOMS: atom_id res chain seq x y z
N MET A 1 -19.82 19.60 8.70
CA MET A 1 -19.18 20.46 7.68
C MET A 1 -18.80 19.57 6.52
N PRO A 2 -18.87 20.02 5.27
CA PRO A 2 -18.38 19.23 4.16
C PRO A 2 -16.89 18.93 4.39
N GLU A 3 -16.48 17.68 4.16
CA GLU A 3 -15.10 17.28 4.34
C GLU A 3 -14.23 17.80 3.20
N SER A 4 -12.99 18.18 3.50
CA SER A 4 -12.03 18.62 2.50
C SER A 4 -11.43 17.42 1.78
N PHE A 5 -11.19 17.55 0.49
CA PHE A 5 -10.42 16.58 -0.30
C PHE A 5 -9.00 16.48 0.27
N LEU A 6 -8.57 15.25 0.55
CA LEU A 6 -7.23 14.98 1.07
C LEU A 6 -6.22 15.03 -0.07
N ILE A 7 -5.31 16.00 -0.06
CA ILE A 7 -4.20 16.06 -1.00
C ILE A 7 -2.90 16.00 -0.23
N GLY A 8 -2.08 14.97 -0.47
CA GLY A 8 -0.95 14.69 0.40
C GLY A 8 0.13 13.82 -0.21
N VAL A 9 0.93 13.27 0.68
CA VAL A 9 1.99 12.31 0.38
C VAL A 9 1.82 11.06 1.24
N ALA A 10 2.36 9.94 0.75
CA ALA A 10 2.37 8.67 1.48
C ALA A 10 3.80 8.24 1.84
N THR A 11 3.93 7.57 2.97
CA THR A 11 5.15 6.90 3.44
C THR A 11 4.79 5.58 4.13
N SER A 12 5.79 4.73 4.40
CA SER A 12 5.62 3.57 5.28
C SER A 12 6.71 3.49 6.34
N GLY A 13 6.42 2.81 7.46
CA GLY A 13 7.32 2.76 8.61
C GLY A 13 8.67 2.14 8.28
N TYR A 14 8.69 0.88 7.84
CA TYR A 14 9.94 0.18 7.56
C TYR A 14 10.79 0.84 6.47
N GLN A 15 10.16 1.42 5.46
CA GLN A 15 10.84 2.07 4.34
C GLN A 15 11.46 3.42 4.71
N SER A 16 10.90 4.11 5.72
CA SER A 16 11.25 5.52 5.99
C SER A 16 11.86 5.76 7.37
N GLU A 17 11.43 5.03 8.40
CA GLU A 17 11.77 5.34 9.79
C GLU A 17 13.23 5.08 10.16
N GLY A 18 13.77 3.95 9.70
CA GLY A 18 15.05 3.42 10.16
C GLY A 18 14.99 2.74 11.54
N GLY A 19 16.08 2.11 11.94
CA GLY A 19 16.21 1.48 13.26
C GLY A 19 15.60 0.10 13.36
N TYR A 20 15.70 -0.73 12.30
CA TYR A 20 15.25 -2.12 12.26
C TYR A 20 16.38 -3.08 11.93
N ASN A 21 16.25 -4.32 12.37
CA ASN A 21 17.03 -5.50 11.99
C ASN A 21 18.51 -5.51 12.39
N SER A 22 19.08 -4.41 12.91
CA SER A 22 20.44 -4.39 13.45
C SER A 22 20.49 -4.93 14.89
N PRO A 23 21.66 -5.25 15.44
CA PRO A 23 21.79 -5.71 16.84
C PRO A 23 21.14 -4.73 17.83
N GLY A 24 20.23 -5.24 18.64
CA GLY A 24 19.49 -4.45 19.63
C GLY A 24 18.25 -3.71 19.08
N GLN A 25 17.99 -3.79 17.80
CA GLN A 25 16.81 -3.19 17.17
C GLN A 25 15.68 -4.23 16.98
N PRO A 26 14.41 -3.77 16.84
CA PRO A 26 13.30 -4.64 16.50
C PRO A 26 13.54 -5.39 15.18
N ARG A 27 13.25 -6.69 15.18
CA ARG A 27 13.42 -7.55 14.00
C ARG A 27 12.07 -7.84 13.36
N ASN A 28 11.97 -7.62 12.05
CA ASN A 28 10.81 -7.95 11.24
C ASN A 28 11.08 -9.16 10.33
N ASN A 29 10.10 -9.52 9.49
CA ASN A 29 10.20 -10.63 8.56
C ASN A 29 11.29 -10.47 7.48
N TRP A 30 11.86 -9.28 7.27
CA TRP A 30 12.97 -9.02 6.33
C TRP A 30 14.34 -9.29 6.93
N ALA A 31 14.45 -9.43 8.25
CA ALA A 31 15.72 -9.51 8.95
C ALA A 31 16.68 -10.57 8.43
N ASP A 32 16.18 -11.78 8.13
CA ASP A 32 17.02 -12.87 7.62
C ASP A 32 17.48 -12.63 6.17
N CYS A 33 16.70 -11.94 5.37
CA CYS A 33 17.09 -11.52 4.02
C CYS A 33 18.18 -10.45 4.05
N GLU A 34 18.11 -9.50 4.98
CA GLU A 34 19.16 -8.51 5.21
C GLU A 34 20.44 -9.16 5.74
N ASP A 35 20.32 -10.08 6.73
CA ASP A 35 21.47 -10.73 7.36
C ASP A 35 22.21 -11.66 6.37
N SER A 36 21.48 -12.31 5.47
CA SER A 36 22.07 -13.14 4.43
C SER A 36 22.65 -12.36 3.25
N GLY A 37 22.42 -11.04 3.18
CA GLY A 37 22.82 -10.20 2.05
C GLY A 37 21.99 -10.43 0.79
N ARG A 38 20.86 -11.10 0.89
CA ARG A 38 19.90 -11.26 -0.21
C ARG A 38 19.32 -9.91 -0.66
N VAL A 39 19.16 -9.00 0.28
CA VAL A 39 18.70 -7.62 0.05
C VAL A 39 19.64 -6.64 0.73
N ALA A 40 19.62 -5.37 0.31
CA ALA A 40 20.29 -4.30 1.03
C ALA A 40 19.68 -4.13 2.44
N ARG A 41 20.48 -3.70 3.41
CA ARG A 41 19.95 -3.36 4.73
C ARG A 41 19.17 -2.06 4.69
N ALA A 42 18.00 -2.02 5.34
CA ALA A 42 17.25 -0.79 5.50
C ALA A 42 18.00 0.22 6.39
N GLY A 43 18.70 -0.24 7.42
CA GLY A 43 19.57 0.59 8.25
C GLY A 43 18.85 1.79 8.87
N GLY A 44 19.35 3.00 8.57
CA GLY A 44 18.73 4.26 8.99
C GLY A 44 17.57 4.71 8.12
N ALA A 45 17.34 4.05 6.99
CA ALA A 45 16.38 4.47 5.96
C ALA A 45 16.57 5.97 5.63
N VAL A 46 15.51 6.78 5.78
CA VAL A 46 15.60 8.25 5.64
C VAL A 46 15.47 8.98 6.98
N ASP A 47 15.56 8.22 8.07
CA ASP A 47 15.53 8.73 9.44
C ASP A 47 14.23 9.50 9.79
N PHE A 48 13.11 9.07 9.18
CA PHE A 48 11.80 9.68 9.47
C PHE A 48 11.47 9.61 10.97
N TRP A 49 11.91 8.56 11.67
CA TRP A 49 11.69 8.41 13.10
C TRP A 49 12.15 9.63 13.91
N ASN A 50 13.25 10.28 13.53
CA ASN A 50 13.77 11.45 14.20
C ASN A 50 13.43 12.76 13.48
N ARG A 51 13.29 12.74 12.15
CA ARG A 51 13.11 13.92 11.29
C ARG A 51 11.67 14.19 10.88
N TYR A 52 10.69 13.52 11.49
CA TYR A 52 9.27 13.64 11.13
C TYR A 52 8.75 15.08 11.12
N ARG A 53 9.24 15.94 12.03
CA ARG A 53 8.82 17.36 12.06
C ARG A 53 9.28 18.10 10.80
N ASP A 54 10.50 17.87 10.35
CA ASP A 54 11.04 18.46 9.13
C ASP A 54 10.23 17.99 7.91
N ASP A 55 9.91 16.70 7.85
CA ASP A 55 9.15 16.10 6.75
C ASP A 55 7.68 16.58 6.74
N PHE A 56 7.05 16.79 7.89
CA PHE A 56 5.72 17.42 7.98
C PHE A 56 5.76 18.89 7.56
N ALA A 57 6.75 19.65 8.01
CA ALA A 57 6.94 21.05 7.60
C ALA A 57 7.18 21.17 6.09
N LEU A 58 8.00 20.28 5.50
CA LEU A 58 8.18 20.20 4.04
C LEU A 58 6.85 19.92 3.34
N THR A 59 6.06 18.94 3.81
CA THR A 59 4.76 18.60 3.26
C THR A 59 3.82 19.81 3.31
N ARG A 60 3.77 20.51 4.44
CA ARG A 60 2.97 21.72 4.60
C ARG A 60 3.41 22.84 3.66
N SER A 61 4.71 22.99 3.46
CA SER A 61 5.27 24.03 2.57
C SER A 61 4.85 23.86 1.11
N LEU A 62 4.50 22.63 0.70
CA LEU A 62 3.94 22.32 -0.62
C LEU A 62 2.44 22.68 -0.75
N GLY A 63 1.81 23.18 0.31
CA GLY A 63 0.37 23.50 0.32
C GLY A 63 -0.53 22.27 0.48
N LEU A 64 0.03 21.13 0.87
CA LEU A 64 -0.71 19.90 1.12
C LEU A 64 -1.45 19.95 2.46
N ASN A 65 -2.47 19.13 2.61
CA ASN A 65 -3.32 19.05 3.81
C ASN A 65 -3.39 17.66 4.45
N SER A 66 -2.64 16.69 3.94
CA SER A 66 -2.67 15.33 4.47
C SER A 66 -1.31 14.64 4.37
N PHE A 67 -1.08 13.68 5.27
CA PHE A 67 0.12 12.86 5.31
C PHE A 67 -0.25 11.42 5.69
N ARG A 68 0.12 10.44 4.84
CA ARG A 68 -0.06 9.03 5.16
C ARG A 68 1.23 8.46 5.74
N LEU A 69 1.12 7.86 6.94
CA LEU A 69 2.21 7.22 7.67
C LEU A 69 1.75 5.87 8.23
N SER A 70 2.70 5.01 8.57
CA SER A 70 2.40 3.73 9.21
C SER A 70 2.72 3.75 10.69
N ILE A 71 2.02 2.90 11.45
CA ILE A 71 2.48 2.44 12.78
C ILE A 71 3.09 1.06 12.57
N GLU A 72 4.40 0.95 12.70
CA GLU A 72 5.13 -0.28 12.43
C GLU A 72 4.92 -1.30 13.56
N TRP A 73 4.23 -2.41 13.24
CA TRP A 73 3.91 -3.47 14.19
C TRP A 73 5.14 -4.01 14.90
N THR A 74 6.24 -4.17 14.17
CA THR A 74 7.52 -4.65 14.70
C THR A 74 8.08 -3.75 15.78
N ARG A 75 7.89 -2.44 15.68
CA ARG A 75 8.38 -1.47 16.67
C ARG A 75 7.54 -1.50 17.94
N VAL A 76 6.23 -1.57 17.82
CA VAL A 76 5.33 -1.53 18.98
C VAL A 76 5.13 -2.88 19.66
N GLN A 77 5.46 -3.99 18.98
CA GLN A 77 5.42 -5.33 19.55
C GLN A 77 6.65 -6.14 19.12
N PRO A 78 7.85 -5.74 19.57
CA PRO A 78 9.10 -6.38 19.18
C PRO A 78 9.15 -7.85 19.63
N SER A 79 10.11 -8.60 19.10
CA SER A 79 10.33 -9.99 19.46
C SER A 79 10.41 -10.15 20.99
N PRO A 80 9.84 -11.24 21.55
CA PRO A 80 9.90 -11.47 22.98
C PRO A 80 11.36 -11.51 23.45
N SER A 81 11.61 -10.96 24.63
CA SER A 81 12.90 -11.12 25.28
C SER A 81 13.28 -12.60 25.31
N LYS A 82 14.56 -12.92 25.32
CA LYS A 82 15.20 -14.25 25.21
C LYS A 82 14.57 -15.46 25.97
N VAL A 83 13.40 -15.27 26.56
CA VAL A 83 12.66 -16.30 27.28
C VAL A 83 11.45 -16.72 26.43
N ALA A 84 11.57 -17.87 25.79
CA ALA A 84 10.59 -18.47 24.88
C ALA A 84 9.17 -18.76 25.44
N SER A 85 8.88 -18.38 26.68
CA SER A 85 7.62 -18.69 27.37
C SER A 85 6.71 -17.49 27.65
N ARG A 86 7.07 -16.26 27.22
CA ARG A 86 6.22 -15.08 27.43
C ARG A 86 5.63 -14.61 26.10
N ALA A 87 4.33 -14.33 26.10
CA ALA A 87 3.66 -13.61 25.03
C ALA A 87 4.44 -12.32 24.70
N PRO A 88 4.49 -11.90 23.40
CA PRO A 88 5.16 -10.68 23.00
C PRO A 88 4.60 -9.50 23.80
N VAL A 89 5.50 -8.71 24.36
CA VAL A 89 5.15 -7.54 25.18
C VAL A 89 5.06 -6.33 24.23
N PHE A 90 4.04 -5.50 24.45
CA PHE A 90 3.93 -4.23 23.75
C PHE A 90 4.94 -3.22 24.33
N ASP A 91 5.60 -2.49 23.47
CA ASP A 91 6.41 -1.34 23.78
C ASP A 91 5.50 -0.11 23.80
N PHE A 92 5.04 0.26 25.00
CA PHE A 92 4.15 1.41 25.18
C PHE A 92 4.84 2.74 24.90
N ASP A 93 6.15 2.84 25.12
CA ASP A 93 6.92 4.05 24.80
C ASP A 93 6.96 4.27 23.29
N ALA A 94 7.09 3.19 22.52
CA ALA A 94 7.01 3.25 21.06
C ALA A 94 5.61 3.66 20.60
N ILE A 95 4.53 3.15 21.22
CA ILE A 95 3.16 3.55 20.89
C ILE A 95 2.92 5.03 21.19
N ASP A 96 3.37 5.52 22.35
CA ASP A 96 3.26 6.93 22.75
C ASP A 96 4.07 7.84 21.82
N ALA A 97 5.23 7.36 21.35
CA ALA A 97 6.02 8.07 20.34
C ALA A 97 5.30 8.20 18.99
N TYR A 98 4.48 7.21 18.58
CA TYR A 98 3.61 7.35 17.40
C TYR A 98 2.49 8.37 17.64
N ALA A 99 1.87 8.39 18.81
CA ALA A 99 0.89 9.42 19.16
C ALA A 99 1.48 10.82 19.06
N THR A 100 2.71 11.01 19.55
CA THR A 100 3.45 12.28 19.45
C THR A 100 3.69 12.69 17.97
N ARG A 101 4.02 11.74 17.08
CA ARG A 101 4.21 12.03 15.65
C ARG A 101 2.90 12.41 14.96
N ILE A 102 1.83 11.70 15.27
CA ILE A 102 0.49 12.01 14.75
C ILE A 102 0.02 13.39 15.24
N ALA A 103 0.29 13.72 16.50
CA ALA A 103 0.01 15.05 17.03
C ALA A 103 0.81 16.14 16.30
N ALA A 104 2.11 15.91 16.08
CA ALA A 104 2.96 16.83 15.34
C ALA A 104 2.53 16.99 13.86
N CYS A 105 2.04 15.94 13.21
CA CYS A 105 1.46 16.00 11.88
C CYS A 105 0.29 17.01 11.84
N ARG A 106 -0.60 16.95 12.83
CA ARG A 106 -1.73 17.89 12.95
C ARG A 106 -1.33 19.30 13.36
N GLU A 107 -0.27 19.46 14.15
CA GLU A 107 0.31 20.78 14.48
C GLU A 107 0.72 21.53 13.21
N GLU A 108 1.20 20.80 12.19
CA GLU A 108 1.51 21.36 10.87
C GLU A 108 0.24 21.54 9.97
N GLY A 109 -0.95 21.25 10.47
CA GLY A 109 -2.21 21.36 9.72
C GLY A 109 -2.42 20.27 8.68
N LEU A 110 -1.83 19.10 8.89
CA LEU A 110 -1.97 17.90 8.05
C LEU A 110 -2.92 16.89 8.70
N GLU A 111 -3.87 16.35 7.94
CA GLU A 111 -4.69 15.22 8.39
C GLU A 111 -3.90 13.91 8.24
N PRO A 112 -3.68 13.16 9.34
CA PRO A 112 -2.98 11.89 9.28
C PRO A 112 -3.88 10.77 8.74
N VAL A 113 -3.40 10.04 7.73
CA VAL A 113 -3.96 8.75 7.30
C VAL A 113 -3.03 7.66 7.83
N VAL A 114 -3.55 6.81 8.74
CA VAL A 114 -2.71 5.88 9.50
C VAL A 114 -2.84 4.46 8.97
N THR A 115 -1.72 3.91 8.48
CA THR A 115 -1.60 2.51 8.04
C THR A 115 -1.13 1.63 9.21
N LEU A 116 -1.82 0.50 9.45
CA LEU A 116 -1.51 -0.41 10.56
C LEU A 116 -0.63 -1.60 10.14
N HIS A 117 -0.64 -1.97 8.87
CA HIS A 117 0.23 -3.01 8.33
C HIS A 117 0.67 -2.62 6.91
N HIS A 118 1.99 -2.50 6.70
CA HIS A 118 2.57 -2.19 5.40
C HIS A 118 3.68 -3.20 5.07
N PHE A 119 3.28 -4.43 4.71
CA PHE A 119 4.09 -5.60 4.31
C PHE A 119 4.97 -6.21 5.39
N THR A 120 5.20 -5.52 6.50
CA THR A 120 6.10 -5.96 7.55
C THR A 120 5.35 -6.42 8.80
N HIS A 121 5.89 -7.43 9.45
CA HIS A 121 5.41 -7.95 10.73
C HIS A 121 6.59 -8.39 11.60
N PRO A 122 6.40 -8.49 12.92
CA PRO A 122 7.46 -8.94 13.82
C PRO A 122 7.99 -10.33 13.46
N ALA A 123 9.32 -10.51 13.51
CA ALA A 123 9.97 -11.76 13.16
C ALA A 123 9.49 -12.96 13.98
N TRP A 124 8.98 -12.75 15.21
CA TRP A 124 8.46 -13.84 16.06
C TRP A 124 7.20 -14.52 15.50
N LEU A 125 6.48 -13.90 14.55
CA LEU A 125 5.37 -14.54 13.82
C LEU A 125 5.85 -15.52 12.76
N GLY A 126 7.13 -15.45 12.38
CA GLY A 126 7.71 -16.26 11.31
C GLY A 126 7.40 -15.72 9.91
N VAL A 127 8.16 -16.20 8.93
CA VAL A 127 8.06 -15.71 7.53
C VAL A 127 6.75 -16.12 6.83
N ASN A 128 6.08 -17.18 7.32
CA ASN A 128 4.78 -17.63 6.82
C ASN A 128 3.63 -17.22 7.74
N ALA A 129 3.76 -16.05 8.38
CA ALA A 129 2.78 -15.56 9.34
C ALA A 129 1.33 -15.60 8.80
N TRP A 130 1.10 -15.16 7.58
CA TRP A 130 -0.22 -15.06 6.97
C TRP A 130 -0.82 -16.41 6.50
N LEU A 131 -0.13 -17.53 6.74
CA LEU A 131 -0.70 -18.87 6.62
C LEU A 131 -1.22 -19.43 7.95
N GLN A 132 -1.10 -18.69 9.04
CA GLN A 132 -1.44 -19.12 10.39
C GLN A 132 -2.65 -18.34 10.95
N ASP A 133 -3.63 -19.04 11.50
CA ASP A 133 -4.81 -18.45 12.13
C ASP A 133 -4.44 -17.59 13.36
N SER A 134 -3.37 -17.98 14.06
CA SER A 134 -2.82 -17.23 15.20
C SER A 134 -2.36 -15.83 14.84
N THR A 135 -1.91 -15.59 13.60
CA THR A 135 -1.52 -14.25 13.13
C THR A 135 -2.72 -13.32 13.07
N VAL A 136 -3.88 -13.82 12.69
CA VAL A 136 -5.13 -13.01 12.66
C VAL A 136 -5.49 -12.51 14.05
N ALA A 137 -5.40 -13.39 15.06
CA ALA A 137 -5.64 -13.01 16.45
C ALA A 137 -4.56 -12.07 17.00
N ALA A 138 -3.30 -12.28 16.62
CA ALA A 138 -2.20 -11.40 17.01
C ALA A 138 -2.36 -10.00 16.39
N PHE A 139 -2.78 -9.92 15.13
CA PHE A 139 -3.06 -8.64 14.45
C PHE A 139 -4.23 -7.89 15.09
N GLU A 140 -5.31 -8.60 15.44
CA GLU A 140 -6.44 -8.01 16.17
C GLU A 140 -5.98 -7.41 17.52
N MET A 141 -5.15 -8.13 18.27
CA MET A 141 -4.59 -7.65 19.54
C MET A 141 -3.68 -6.43 19.34
N PHE A 142 -2.83 -6.46 18.30
CA PHE A 142 -1.98 -5.31 17.93
C PHE A 142 -2.85 -4.09 17.62
N VAL A 143 -3.86 -4.23 16.76
CA VAL A 143 -4.77 -3.13 16.40
C VAL A 143 -5.48 -2.59 17.64
N LYS A 144 -6.07 -3.48 18.45
CA LYS A 144 -6.78 -3.08 19.66
C LYS A 144 -5.90 -2.29 20.63
N THR A 145 -4.73 -2.81 20.94
CA THR A 145 -3.81 -2.17 21.89
C THR A 145 -3.30 -0.84 21.37
N THR A 146 -2.83 -0.82 20.13
CA THR A 146 -2.21 0.36 19.51
C THR A 146 -3.24 1.46 19.27
N VAL A 147 -4.39 1.15 18.66
CA VAL A 147 -5.42 2.15 18.37
C VAL A 147 -5.99 2.75 19.65
N THR A 148 -6.24 1.91 20.67
CA THR A 148 -6.70 2.43 21.97
C THR A 148 -5.67 3.39 22.57
N ARG A 149 -4.43 2.95 22.71
CA ARG A 149 -3.38 3.73 23.38
C ARG A 149 -3.04 5.02 22.63
N VAL A 150 -2.87 4.96 21.31
CA VAL A 150 -2.55 6.15 20.50
C VAL A 150 -3.66 7.19 20.63
N ASN A 151 -4.93 6.79 20.52
CA ASN A 151 -6.02 7.75 20.60
C ASN A 151 -6.25 8.28 22.03
N ASP A 152 -6.04 7.46 23.06
CA ASP A 152 -6.03 7.94 24.46
C ASP A 152 -4.91 8.97 24.67
N GLN A 153 -3.70 8.74 24.16
CA GLN A 153 -2.60 9.70 24.23
C GLN A 153 -2.90 10.99 23.45
N LEU A 154 -3.50 10.89 22.27
CA LEU A 154 -3.93 12.07 21.52
C LEU A 154 -4.92 12.91 22.31
N ALA A 155 -5.92 12.29 22.93
CA ALA A 155 -6.94 12.99 23.70
C ALA A 155 -6.39 13.55 25.01
N ASP A 156 -5.72 12.71 25.81
CA ASP A 156 -5.38 13.02 27.21
C ASP A 156 -4.10 13.86 27.33
N ILE A 157 -3.12 13.65 26.44
CA ILE A 157 -1.81 14.32 26.51
C ILE A 157 -1.69 15.45 25.51
N HIS A 158 -2.16 15.24 24.28
CA HIS A 158 -2.02 16.22 23.20
C HIS A 158 -3.25 17.12 23.03
N GLY A 159 -4.38 16.81 23.67
CA GLY A 159 -5.62 17.59 23.53
C GLY A 159 -6.19 17.59 22.11
N GLN A 160 -5.93 16.51 21.34
CA GLN A 160 -6.32 16.37 19.97
C GLN A 160 -7.39 15.29 19.79
N PRO A 161 -8.21 15.37 18.73
CA PRO A 161 -9.20 14.35 18.45
C PRO A 161 -8.54 13.01 18.07
N PRO A 162 -9.28 11.88 18.20
CA PRO A 162 -8.81 10.60 17.72
C PRO A 162 -8.55 10.61 16.21
N ILE A 163 -7.83 9.61 15.70
CA ILE A 163 -7.49 9.47 14.29
C ILE A 163 -8.77 9.26 13.47
N SER A 164 -8.91 9.99 12.35
CA SER A 164 -10.10 9.91 11.50
C SER A 164 -9.98 8.89 10.37
N TRP A 165 -8.76 8.55 9.93
CA TRP A 165 -8.52 7.72 8.74
C TRP A 165 -7.55 6.57 9.03
N TYR A 166 -8.00 5.35 8.74
CA TYR A 166 -7.21 4.14 8.90
C TYR A 166 -7.13 3.34 7.60
N VAL A 167 -5.93 2.88 7.27
CA VAL A 167 -5.66 1.78 6.35
C VAL A 167 -5.22 0.59 7.21
N THR A 168 -6.02 -0.45 7.30
CA THR A 168 -5.70 -1.60 8.15
C THR A 168 -4.53 -2.41 7.61
N ILE A 169 -4.57 -2.71 6.31
CA ILE A 169 -3.55 -3.49 5.60
C ILE A 169 -3.30 -2.82 4.24
N ASN A 170 -2.04 -2.50 3.98
CA ASN A 170 -1.58 -2.03 2.67
C ASN A 170 -1.45 -3.19 1.70
N GLU A 171 -2.04 -3.05 0.52
CA GLU A 171 -1.89 -3.93 -0.64
C GLU A 171 -1.80 -5.43 -0.30
N PRO A 172 -2.83 -6.05 0.29
CA PRO A 172 -2.79 -7.47 0.58
C PRO A 172 -2.52 -8.31 -0.68
N ASN A 173 -2.91 -7.81 -1.86
CA ASN A 173 -2.64 -8.45 -3.13
C ASN A 173 -1.15 -8.48 -3.47
N MET A 174 -0.42 -7.36 -3.34
CA MET A 174 1.02 -7.34 -3.59
C MET A 174 1.81 -8.11 -2.54
N LEU A 175 1.40 -8.04 -1.26
CA LEU A 175 1.99 -8.85 -0.21
C LEU A 175 1.90 -10.34 -0.55
N VAL A 176 0.73 -10.83 -0.94
CA VAL A 176 0.51 -12.25 -1.25
C VAL A 176 1.23 -12.66 -2.53
N LEU A 177 1.13 -11.86 -3.60
CA LEU A 177 1.81 -12.14 -4.86
C LEU A 177 3.33 -12.24 -4.67
N ASN A 178 3.91 -11.27 -3.97
CA ASN A 178 5.36 -11.20 -3.79
C ASN A 178 5.90 -12.20 -2.78
N THR A 179 5.11 -12.65 -1.81
CA THR A 179 5.54 -13.66 -0.83
C THR A 179 5.33 -15.10 -1.35
N TYR A 180 4.12 -15.39 -1.89
CA TYR A 180 3.69 -16.77 -2.13
C TYR A 180 3.64 -17.16 -3.61
N LEU A 181 3.88 -16.23 -4.54
CA LEU A 181 3.98 -16.55 -5.98
C LEU A 181 5.34 -16.16 -6.55
N ASN A 182 5.76 -14.90 -6.42
CA ASN A 182 6.97 -14.36 -7.04
C ASN A 182 8.23 -14.52 -6.18
N ARG A 183 8.09 -14.74 -4.87
CA ARG A 183 9.21 -14.84 -3.90
C ARG A 183 10.11 -13.59 -3.83
N LEU A 184 9.60 -12.44 -4.17
CA LEU A 184 10.32 -11.18 -4.03
C LEU A 184 10.38 -10.73 -2.58
N PHE A 185 9.33 -11.04 -1.80
CA PHE A 185 9.29 -10.78 -0.36
C PHE A 185 9.70 -12.00 0.46
N PRO A 186 10.11 -11.82 1.72
CA PRO A 186 10.42 -12.93 2.61
C PRO A 186 9.25 -13.90 2.75
N GLY A 187 9.50 -15.17 2.49
CA GLY A 187 8.52 -16.24 2.60
C GLY A 187 9.20 -17.59 2.80
N GLY A 188 8.45 -18.59 3.26
CA GLY A 188 8.90 -19.97 3.40
C GLY A 188 8.85 -20.76 2.09
N PRO A 189 8.95 -22.08 2.16
CA PRO A 189 8.92 -22.95 0.98
C PRO A 189 7.53 -23.09 0.35
N GLU A 190 6.48 -22.73 1.08
CA GLU A 190 5.08 -22.83 0.64
C GLU A 190 4.80 -21.78 -0.43
N ILE A 191 4.44 -22.22 -1.64
CA ILE A 191 4.16 -21.38 -2.78
C ILE A 191 2.99 -21.92 -3.61
N GLY A 192 2.42 -21.07 -4.42
CA GLY A 192 1.39 -21.40 -5.39
C GLY A 192 0.03 -20.78 -5.10
N ILE A 193 -0.88 -20.91 -6.06
CA ILE A 193 -2.18 -20.23 -6.03
C ILE A 193 -3.03 -20.65 -4.83
N ALA A 194 -3.05 -21.94 -4.48
CA ALA A 194 -3.79 -22.42 -3.31
C ALA A 194 -3.25 -21.82 -2.00
N VAL A 195 -1.93 -21.66 -1.88
CA VAL A 195 -1.29 -21.01 -0.74
C VAL A 195 -1.62 -19.51 -0.72
N ALA A 196 -1.59 -18.85 -1.88
CA ALA A 196 -1.98 -17.44 -2.01
C ALA A 196 -3.43 -17.20 -1.56
N ILE A 197 -4.37 -18.06 -1.96
CA ILE A 197 -5.77 -17.98 -1.52
C ILE A 197 -5.90 -18.17 0.00
N GLN A 198 -5.15 -19.09 0.59
CA GLN A 198 -5.13 -19.25 2.05
C GLN A 198 -4.61 -18.00 2.77
N ALA A 199 -3.58 -17.35 2.23
CA ALA A 199 -3.05 -16.11 2.77
C ALA A 199 -4.08 -14.95 2.62
N TYR A 200 -4.72 -14.81 1.46
CA TYR A 200 -5.82 -13.86 1.27
C TYR A 200 -6.94 -14.07 2.28
N SER A 201 -7.38 -15.32 2.46
CA SER A 201 -8.44 -15.66 3.41
C SER A 201 -8.14 -15.14 4.83
N ARG A 202 -6.88 -15.22 5.27
CA ARG A 202 -6.45 -14.72 6.59
C ARG A 202 -6.25 -13.22 6.65
N LEU A 203 -5.67 -12.63 5.61
CA LEU A 203 -5.51 -11.17 5.52
C LEU A 203 -6.87 -10.46 5.52
N LEU A 204 -7.83 -10.95 4.74
CA LEU A 204 -9.19 -10.39 4.73
C LEU A 204 -9.91 -10.60 6.06
N ALA A 205 -9.73 -11.76 6.72
CA ALA A 205 -10.27 -12.00 8.06
C ALA A 205 -9.63 -11.05 9.10
N ALA A 206 -8.33 -10.81 9.01
CA ALA A 206 -7.61 -9.86 9.87
C ALA A 206 -8.13 -8.43 9.66
N HIS A 207 -8.36 -8.03 8.41
CA HIS A 207 -8.98 -6.74 8.09
C HIS A 207 -10.38 -6.62 8.71
N VAL A 208 -11.26 -7.62 8.54
CA VAL A 208 -12.62 -7.60 9.13
C VAL A 208 -12.58 -7.49 10.65
N ARG A 209 -11.68 -8.21 11.33
CA ARG A 209 -11.50 -8.09 12.78
C ARG A 209 -11.00 -6.71 13.18
N ALA A 210 -9.97 -6.18 12.48
CA ALA A 210 -9.44 -4.85 12.72
C ALA A 210 -10.50 -3.76 12.52
N TYR A 211 -11.28 -3.84 11.43
CA TYR A 211 -12.40 -2.94 11.15
C TYR A 211 -13.38 -2.90 12.33
N ASN A 212 -13.84 -4.06 12.79
CA ASN A 212 -14.78 -4.15 13.88
C ASN A 212 -14.20 -3.64 15.21
N VAL A 213 -12.95 -3.99 15.53
CA VAL A 213 -12.26 -3.54 16.74
C VAL A 213 -12.10 -2.02 16.76
N ILE A 214 -11.69 -1.41 15.66
CA ILE A 214 -11.54 0.05 15.59
C ILE A 214 -12.89 0.73 15.83
N HIS A 215 -13.93 0.32 15.12
CA HIS A 215 -15.26 0.90 15.31
C HIS A 215 -15.81 0.67 16.73
N ASP A 216 -15.57 -0.49 17.36
CA ASP A 216 -16.00 -0.76 18.73
C ASP A 216 -15.26 0.13 19.75
N ILE A 217 -13.97 0.41 19.55
CA ILE A 217 -13.22 1.37 20.39
C ILE A 217 -13.87 2.74 20.29
N TYR A 218 -14.14 3.24 19.09
CA TYR A 218 -14.71 4.57 18.88
C TYR A 218 -16.14 4.67 19.45
N GLU A 219 -16.99 3.67 19.22
CA GLU A 219 -18.33 3.60 19.81
C GLU A 219 -18.27 3.61 21.36
N SER A 220 -17.38 2.82 21.94
CA SER A 220 -17.25 2.71 23.40
C SER A 220 -16.77 4.00 24.07
N ARG A 221 -16.02 4.82 23.34
CA ARG A 221 -15.49 6.12 23.80
C ARG A 221 -16.39 7.30 23.43
N GLY A 222 -17.43 7.08 22.63
CA GLY A 222 -18.29 8.16 22.11
C GLY A 222 -17.55 9.11 21.15
N TRP A 223 -16.50 8.63 20.49
CA TRP A 223 -15.77 9.41 19.51
C TRP A 223 -16.49 9.45 18.15
N ALA A 224 -16.17 10.46 17.34
CA ALA A 224 -16.67 10.53 15.97
C ALA A 224 -16.21 9.28 15.18
N THR A 225 -17.13 8.71 14.40
CA THR A 225 -16.89 7.49 13.62
C THR A 225 -15.69 7.67 12.69
N PRO A 226 -14.67 6.80 12.76
CA PRO A 226 -13.52 6.86 11.88
C PRO A 226 -13.87 6.29 10.51
N ARG A 227 -13.05 6.57 9.52
CA ARG A 227 -13.06 5.91 8.22
C ARG A 227 -12.00 4.82 8.19
N VAL A 228 -12.42 3.59 8.04
CA VAL A 228 -11.56 2.40 8.09
C VAL A 228 -11.66 1.64 6.78
N SER A 229 -10.54 1.37 6.15
CA SER A 229 -10.46 0.56 4.94
C SER A 229 -9.13 -0.18 4.85
N MET A 230 -8.89 -0.84 3.76
CA MET A 230 -7.60 -1.25 3.24
C MET A 230 -7.39 -0.59 1.88
N ASN A 231 -6.18 -0.61 1.35
CA ASN A 231 -5.90 -0.23 -0.03
C ASN A 231 -5.36 -1.42 -0.82
N THR A 232 -5.56 -1.38 -2.12
CA THR A 232 -5.13 -2.43 -3.05
C THR A 232 -4.36 -1.84 -4.21
N PHE A 233 -3.31 -2.53 -4.66
CA PHE A 233 -2.66 -2.22 -5.92
C PHE A 233 -3.61 -2.51 -7.07
N CYS A 234 -3.94 -1.51 -7.87
CA CYS A 234 -4.83 -1.65 -9.02
C CYS A 234 -4.32 -2.71 -10.00
N SER A 235 -5.21 -3.56 -10.48
CA SER A 235 -4.88 -4.59 -11.46
C SER A 235 -6.03 -4.82 -12.44
N ASP A 236 -5.70 -4.97 -13.72
CA ASP A 236 -6.63 -5.40 -14.76
C ASP A 236 -6.95 -6.92 -14.70
N VAL A 237 -6.26 -7.66 -13.80
CA VAL A 237 -6.56 -9.07 -13.50
C VAL A 237 -7.47 -9.14 -12.28
N TYR A 238 -8.72 -9.51 -12.50
CA TYR A 238 -9.74 -9.60 -11.45
C TYR A 238 -9.28 -10.32 -10.17
N TRP A 239 -8.64 -11.47 -10.36
CA TRP A 239 -8.21 -12.36 -9.27
C TRP A 239 -7.06 -11.82 -8.42
N SER A 240 -6.32 -10.86 -8.93
CA SER A 240 -5.21 -10.27 -8.18
C SER A 240 -5.64 -9.13 -7.27
N GLU A 241 -6.80 -8.52 -7.50
CA GLU A 241 -7.22 -7.34 -6.74
C GLU A 241 -8.72 -7.29 -6.49
N MET A 242 -9.56 -7.06 -7.53
CA MET A 242 -10.98 -6.75 -7.36
C MET A 242 -11.76 -7.86 -6.67
N MET A 243 -11.37 -9.12 -6.83
CA MET A 243 -11.94 -10.25 -6.10
C MET A 243 -11.90 -10.01 -4.58
N LEU A 244 -10.82 -9.41 -4.05
CA LEU A 244 -10.69 -9.15 -2.61
C LEU A 244 -11.73 -8.13 -2.13
N ILE A 245 -12.01 -7.11 -2.94
CA ILE A 245 -13.02 -6.09 -2.64
C ILE A 245 -14.42 -6.70 -2.72
N ASP A 246 -14.71 -7.50 -3.76
CA ASP A 246 -16.00 -8.19 -3.89
C ASP A 246 -16.27 -9.11 -2.70
N ILE A 247 -15.29 -9.91 -2.26
CA ILE A 247 -15.40 -10.79 -1.09
C ILE A 247 -15.76 -9.99 0.17
N LEU A 248 -15.11 -8.87 0.42
CA LEU A 248 -15.38 -8.00 1.57
C LEU A 248 -16.79 -7.39 1.51
N CYS A 249 -17.30 -7.14 0.31
CA CYS A 249 -18.64 -6.57 0.11
C CYS A 249 -19.78 -7.61 0.12
N MET A 250 -19.48 -8.92 -0.03
CA MET A 250 -20.51 -9.97 -0.15
C MET A 250 -21.53 -9.92 0.99
N ARG A 251 -21.07 -9.85 2.24
CA ARG A 251 -21.97 -9.86 3.41
C ARG A 251 -22.86 -8.61 3.47
N LYS A 252 -22.32 -7.43 3.19
CA LYS A 252 -23.08 -6.17 3.08
C LYS A 252 -24.15 -6.27 1.98
N ASN A 253 -23.81 -6.90 0.87
CA ASN A 253 -24.70 -7.05 -0.28
C ASN A 253 -25.68 -8.24 -0.15
N GLY A 254 -25.60 -9.02 0.95
CA GLY A 254 -26.45 -10.19 1.16
C GLY A 254 -26.13 -11.38 0.26
N THR A 255 -24.94 -11.43 -0.34
CA THR A 255 -24.49 -12.53 -1.20
C THR A 255 -23.94 -13.66 -0.31
N PRO A 256 -24.52 -14.87 -0.35
CA PRO A 256 -24.04 -15.97 0.47
C PRO A 256 -22.73 -16.54 -0.09
N PRO A 257 -21.90 -17.19 0.75
CA PRO A 257 -20.63 -17.79 0.32
C PRO A 257 -20.79 -18.81 -0.82
N SER A 258 -21.94 -19.52 -0.89
CA SER A 258 -22.23 -20.47 -1.99
C SER A 258 -22.26 -19.83 -3.37
N ASP A 259 -22.52 -18.54 -3.47
CA ASP A 259 -22.70 -17.83 -4.74
C ASP A 259 -21.42 -17.11 -5.18
N CYS A 260 -20.30 -17.25 -4.43
CA CYS A 260 -19.06 -16.53 -4.71
C CYS A 260 -18.47 -16.87 -6.07
N GLU A 261 -18.52 -18.13 -6.52
CA GLU A 261 -17.99 -18.54 -7.85
C GLU A 261 -18.72 -17.83 -8.97
N GLY A 262 -20.06 -17.81 -8.94
CA GLY A 262 -20.87 -17.12 -9.95
C GLY A 262 -20.64 -15.60 -9.93
N LEU A 263 -20.50 -15.00 -8.75
CA LEU A 263 -20.15 -13.59 -8.61
C LEU A 263 -18.79 -13.30 -9.25
N PHE A 264 -17.77 -14.11 -8.94
CA PHE A 264 -16.42 -13.90 -9.46
C PHE A 264 -16.33 -14.04 -10.96
N GLU A 265 -16.99 -15.06 -11.55
CA GLU A 265 -17.03 -15.23 -13.00
C GLU A 265 -17.69 -14.04 -13.71
N ALA A 266 -18.82 -13.57 -13.18
CA ALA A 266 -19.52 -12.42 -13.72
C ALA A 266 -18.67 -11.15 -13.65
N ARG A 267 -18.05 -10.88 -12.49
CA ARG A 267 -17.19 -9.70 -12.27
C ARG A 267 -15.91 -9.75 -13.11
N ALA A 268 -15.26 -10.90 -13.21
CA ALA A 268 -14.07 -11.08 -14.05
C ALA A 268 -14.38 -10.80 -15.52
N SER A 269 -15.55 -11.26 -16.01
CA SER A 269 -16.01 -10.98 -17.36
C SER A 269 -16.31 -9.50 -17.59
N GLU A 270 -16.97 -8.86 -16.64
CA GLU A 270 -17.32 -7.43 -16.70
C GLU A 270 -16.06 -6.55 -16.71
N LEU A 271 -15.09 -6.82 -15.78
CA LEU A 271 -13.82 -6.11 -15.73
C LEU A 271 -13.04 -6.24 -17.04
N SER A 272 -12.92 -7.47 -17.55
CA SER A 272 -12.23 -7.73 -18.81
C SER A 272 -12.90 -7.01 -19.98
N ALA A 273 -14.24 -6.98 -20.04
CA ALA A 273 -14.97 -6.27 -21.08
C ALA A 273 -14.79 -4.74 -20.97
N HIS A 274 -14.70 -4.21 -19.75
CA HIS A 274 -14.44 -2.79 -19.52
C HIS A 274 -13.07 -2.38 -20.07
N PHE A 275 -12.01 -3.06 -19.68
CA PHE A 275 -10.65 -2.73 -20.11
C PHE A 275 -10.37 -3.06 -21.58
N THR A 276 -11.03 -4.03 -22.16
CA THR A 276 -10.94 -4.30 -23.61
C THR A 276 -11.53 -3.16 -24.46
N LYS A 277 -12.54 -2.46 -23.93
CA LYS A 277 -13.13 -1.29 -24.62
C LYS A 277 -12.26 -0.03 -24.53
N LEU A 278 -11.41 0.03 -23.53
CA LEU A 278 -10.50 1.15 -23.35
C LEU A 278 -9.27 0.94 -24.22
N ALA A 279 -8.93 1.93 -25.04
CA ALA A 279 -7.78 1.88 -25.94
C ALA A 279 -6.41 1.77 -25.22
N LEU A 280 -6.40 1.63 -23.91
CA LEU A 280 -5.23 1.57 -23.06
C LEU A 280 -4.30 0.39 -23.37
N ASN A 281 -4.86 -0.73 -23.86
CA ASN A 281 -4.11 -1.95 -24.22
C ASN A 281 -3.74 -2.04 -25.69
N ARG A 282 -3.93 -0.99 -26.50
CA ARG A 282 -3.59 -0.97 -27.92
C ARG A 282 -2.07 -0.81 -28.15
N ARG A 283 -1.26 -1.58 -27.45
CA ARG A 283 0.14 -1.73 -27.85
C ARG A 283 0.26 -2.97 -28.69
N THR A 284 1.12 -2.93 -29.67
CA THR A 284 1.39 -3.92 -30.70
C THR A 284 0.66 -5.24 -30.51
N ASP A 285 0.07 -5.79 -31.53
CA ASP A 285 -0.74 -7.01 -31.50
C ASP A 285 -0.18 -8.16 -30.65
N LEU A 286 1.15 -8.25 -30.53
CA LEU A 286 1.85 -9.26 -29.73
C LEU A 286 1.68 -9.06 -28.22
N ALA A 287 1.75 -7.83 -27.71
CA ALA A 287 1.56 -7.54 -26.29
C ALA A 287 0.09 -7.75 -25.87
N ALA A 288 -0.84 -7.39 -26.75
CA ALA A 288 -2.26 -7.63 -26.54
C ALA A 288 -2.59 -9.13 -26.53
N ILE A 289 -2.00 -9.92 -27.44
CA ILE A 289 -2.15 -11.38 -27.50
C ILE A 289 -1.57 -12.04 -26.24
N ALA A 290 -0.36 -11.62 -25.82
CA ALA A 290 0.28 -12.12 -24.62
C ALA A 290 -0.52 -11.77 -23.36
N GLY A 291 -1.01 -10.53 -23.24
CA GLY A 291 -1.89 -10.09 -22.15
C GLY A 291 -3.18 -10.91 -22.09
N ALA A 292 -3.87 -11.08 -23.21
CA ALA A 292 -5.08 -11.90 -23.28
C ALA A 292 -4.82 -13.36 -22.90
N GLY A 293 -3.65 -13.91 -23.27
CA GLY A 293 -3.20 -15.23 -22.86
C GLY A 293 -2.98 -15.33 -21.34
N LEU A 294 -2.29 -14.34 -20.79
CA LEU A 294 -2.02 -14.26 -19.35
C LEU A 294 -3.32 -14.15 -18.54
N HIS A 295 -4.26 -13.30 -18.96
CA HIS A 295 -5.58 -13.17 -18.33
C HIS A 295 -6.35 -14.50 -18.33
N LYS A 296 -6.36 -15.23 -19.45
CA LYS A 296 -7.01 -16.53 -19.52
C LYS A 296 -6.40 -17.56 -18.59
N ILE A 297 -5.05 -17.60 -18.54
CA ILE A 297 -4.32 -18.51 -17.67
C ILE A 297 -4.58 -18.16 -16.20
N ALA A 298 -4.45 -16.88 -15.83
CA ALA A 298 -4.70 -16.41 -14.48
C ALA A 298 -6.14 -16.72 -14.05
N ASN A 299 -7.14 -16.42 -14.89
CA ASN A 299 -8.53 -16.72 -14.62
C ASN A 299 -8.79 -18.23 -14.47
N TYR A 300 -8.19 -19.07 -15.32
CA TYR A 300 -8.38 -20.52 -15.26
C TYR A 300 -7.87 -21.12 -13.94
N PHE A 301 -6.70 -20.73 -13.48
CA PHE A 301 -6.14 -21.26 -12.22
C PHE A 301 -6.79 -20.63 -10.99
N ALA A 302 -7.05 -19.34 -11.01
CA ALA A 302 -7.62 -18.65 -9.89
C ALA A 302 -9.09 -19.02 -9.67
N SER A 303 -9.91 -19.20 -10.70
CA SER A 303 -11.30 -19.65 -10.57
C SER A 303 -11.44 -20.99 -9.86
N ARG A 304 -10.44 -21.87 -9.99
CA ARG A 304 -10.43 -23.20 -9.31
C ARG A 304 -10.01 -23.13 -7.86
N ALA A 305 -9.18 -22.16 -7.49
CA ALA A 305 -8.69 -21.96 -6.13
C ALA A 305 -9.57 -21.00 -5.33
N ALA A 306 -10.15 -20.01 -5.98
CA ALA A 306 -11.01 -18.98 -5.39
C ALA A 306 -12.46 -19.47 -5.28
N ASN A 307 -12.68 -20.48 -4.48
CA ASN A 307 -13.98 -21.08 -4.20
C ASN A 307 -14.33 -20.92 -2.72
N PRO A 308 -15.56 -21.26 -2.27
CA PRO A 308 -15.97 -21.12 -0.88
C PRO A 308 -15.04 -21.84 0.11
N GLU A 309 -14.47 -22.99 -0.27
CA GLU A 309 -13.55 -23.73 0.58
C GLU A 309 -12.20 -23.02 0.77
N GLY A 310 -11.65 -22.41 -0.30
CA GLY A 310 -10.41 -21.63 -0.22
C GLY A 310 -10.53 -20.42 0.71
N PHE A 311 -11.72 -19.81 0.75
CA PHE A 311 -12.01 -18.67 1.62
C PHE A 311 -12.80 -19.04 2.89
N ARG A 312 -12.90 -20.32 3.24
CA ARG A 312 -13.70 -20.79 4.40
C ARG A 312 -13.36 -20.04 5.67
N PHE A 313 -12.08 -19.90 6.00
CA PHE A 313 -11.67 -19.17 7.21
C PHE A 313 -12.17 -17.73 7.22
N PHE A 314 -12.05 -17.01 6.10
CA PHE A 314 -12.60 -15.66 5.97
C PHE A 314 -14.12 -15.63 6.18
N PHE A 315 -14.86 -16.52 5.53
CA PHE A 315 -16.33 -16.52 5.63
C PHE A 315 -16.80 -16.84 7.05
N GLU A 316 -16.13 -17.74 7.76
CA GLU A 316 -16.43 -18.03 9.18
C GLU A 316 -16.20 -16.80 10.06
N GLU A 317 -15.09 -16.09 9.87
CA GLU A 317 -14.77 -14.87 10.63
C GLU A 317 -15.71 -13.71 10.26
N ALA A 318 -16.00 -13.51 9.00
CA ALA A 318 -16.93 -12.50 8.55
C ALA A 318 -18.36 -12.77 9.09
N ALA A 319 -18.77 -14.03 9.18
CA ALA A 319 -20.09 -14.38 9.76
C ALA A 319 -20.20 -14.03 11.26
N ARG A 320 -19.08 -14.13 12.01
CA ARG A 320 -19.02 -13.78 13.45
C ARG A 320 -18.90 -12.28 13.69
N ALA A 321 -18.49 -11.51 12.69
CA ALA A 321 -18.26 -10.08 12.84
C ALA A 321 -19.58 -9.33 13.16
N LYS A 322 -19.49 -8.31 14.04
CA LYS A 322 -20.63 -7.50 14.45
C LYS A 322 -21.27 -6.75 13.27
N ARG A 323 -20.44 -6.18 12.41
CA ARG A 323 -20.87 -5.34 11.27
C ARG A 323 -20.84 -6.14 9.97
N PRO A 324 -21.87 -6.04 9.11
CA PRO A 324 -21.85 -6.65 7.79
C PRO A 324 -20.92 -5.89 6.83
N GLN A 325 -20.72 -4.58 7.05
CA GLN A 325 -19.80 -3.73 6.32
C GLN A 325 -18.39 -3.90 6.88
N SER A 326 -17.40 -3.86 6.00
CA SER A 326 -15.98 -3.92 6.36
C SER A 326 -15.10 -2.89 5.63
N LEU A 327 -15.70 -2.04 4.81
CA LEU A 327 -15.03 -0.94 4.11
C LEU A 327 -15.87 0.33 4.25
N ASP A 328 -15.25 1.45 4.67
CA ASP A 328 -15.88 2.78 4.69
C ASP A 328 -15.55 3.57 3.43
N TYR A 329 -14.49 3.19 2.72
CA TYR A 329 -14.07 3.74 1.43
C TYR A 329 -13.27 2.69 0.65
N LEU A 330 -12.92 2.97 -0.60
CA LEU A 330 -11.98 2.19 -1.39
C LEU A 330 -10.62 2.89 -1.38
N GLY A 331 -9.59 2.22 -0.90
CA GLY A 331 -8.21 2.65 -1.03
C GLY A 331 -7.59 2.04 -2.28
N LEU A 332 -7.03 2.86 -3.16
CA LEU A 332 -6.43 2.40 -4.42
C LEU A 332 -5.00 2.93 -4.56
N ASP A 333 -4.10 2.04 -4.96
CA ASP A 333 -2.72 2.37 -5.31
C ASP A 333 -2.55 2.17 -6.82
N TYR A 334 -2.31 3.27 -7.52
CA TYR A 334 -2.25 3.26 -8.97
C TYR A 334 -0.83 3.51 -9.47
N TYR A 335 -0.31 2.52 -10.19
CA TYR A 335 1.01 2.59 -10.84
C TYR A 335 0.91 2.08 -12.28
N ASP A 336 1.36 0.83 -12.58
CA ASP A 336 1.15 0.17 -13.86
C ASP A 336 0.29 -1.08 -13.67
N PRO A 337 -1.05 -0.97 -13.74
CA PRO A 337 -1.98 -2.02 -13.35
C PRO A 337 -2.17 -3.11 -14.40
N PHE A 338 -1.50 -3.00 -15.57
CA PHE A 338 -1.78 -3.88 -16.70
C PHE A 338 -0.84 -5.09 -16.73
N ALA A 339 -1.39 -6.28 -16.56
CA ALA A 339 -0.65 -7.53 -16.56
C ALA A 339 0.12 -7.78 -17.88
N SER A 340 -0.38 -7.27 -19.02
CA SER A 340 0.33 -7.35 -20.31
C SER A 340 1.68 -6.62 -20.30
N HIS A 341 1.86 -5.66 -19.39
CA HIS A 341 3.11 -4.90 -19.26
C HIS A 341 4.15 -5.62 -18.39
N ALA A 342 3.73 -6.60 -17.60
CA ALA A 342 4.65 -7.41 -16.79
C ALA A 342 5.48 -8.41 -17.61
N LEU A 343 5.05 -8.73 -18.85
CA LEU A 343 5.76 -9.67 -19.71
C LEU A 343 6.93 -8.97 -20.40
N ARG A 344 8.15 -9.25 -19.94
CA ARG A 344 9.41 -8.69 -20.49
C ARG A 344 10.42 -9.79 -20.73
N LEU A 345 11.36 -9.51 -21.65
CA LEU A 345 12.55 -10.32 -21.77
C LEU A 345 13.45 -10.08 -20.55
N PRO A 346 14.05 -11.14 -19.98
CA PRO A 346 14.97 -11.00 -18.86
C PRO A 346 16.13 -10.07 -19.24
N ASP A 347 16.36 -9.04 -18.43
CA ASP A 347 17.55 -8.20 -18.57
C ASP A 347 18.66 -8.71 -17.64
N PHE A 348 19.56 -9.52 -18.20
CA PHE A 348 20.71 -10.06 -17.48
C PHE A 348 21.78 -9.02 -17.11
N SER A 349 21.68 -7.78 -17.60
CA SER A 349 22.58 -6.68 -17.22
C SER A 349 22.22 -6.11 -15.85
N ASP A 350 21.04 -6.40 -15.34
CA ASP A 350 20.52 -5.89 -14.08
C ASP A 350 20.96 -6.76 -12.88
N LEU A 351 22.26 -6.75 -12.64
CA LEU A 351 22.93 -7.54 -11.61
C LEU A 351 22.82 -6.94 -10.20
N GLU A 352 21.98 -5.95 -9.97
CA GLU A 352 21.85 -5.35 -8.63
C GLU A 352 21.23 -6.31 -7.61
N ILE A 353 20.47 -7.30 -8.07
CA ILE A 353 20.01 -8.41 -7.25
C ILE A 353 20.99 -9.58 -7.41
N ARG A 354 22.20 -9.40 -6.90
CA ARG A 354 23.35 -10.31 -7.11
C ARG A 354 23.19 -11.72 -6.56
N SER A 355 22.14 -12.02 -5.84
CA SER A 355 21.94 -13.33 -5.19
C SER A 355 20.88 -14.21 -5.86
N HIS A 356 20.29 -13.78 -6.97
CA HIS A 356 19.27 -14.57 -7.64
C HIS A 356 19.90 -15.70 -8.49
N SER A 357 19.31 -16.87 -8.42
CA SER A 357 19.59 -17.97 -9.35
C SER A 357 19.12 -17.62 -10.76
N ILE A 358 19.59 -18.32 -11.78
CA ILE A 358 19.16 -18.12 -13.17
C ILE A 358 17.64 -18.27 -13.30
N SER A 359 17.01 -19.17 -12.54
CA SER A 359 15.56 -19.36 -12.53
C SER A 359 14.82 -18.17 -11.91
N GLU A 360 15.41 -17.52 -10.90
CA GLU A 360 14.86 -16.31 -10.30
C GLU A 360 14.99 -15.12 -11.25
N HIS A 361 16.11 -14.97 -11.96
CA HIS A 361 16.26 -13.97 -13.03
C HIS A 361 15.27 -14.17 -14.20
N LEU A 362 14.96 -15.41 -14.54
CA LEU A 362 13.92 -15.69 -15.55
C LEU A 362 12.53 -15.34 -15.06
N LEU A 363 12.26 -15.49 -13.75
CA LEU A 363 11.01 -15.06 -13.12
C LEU A 363 10.95 -13.53 -12.98
N ASP A 364 12.08 -12.87 -12.73
CA ASP A 364 12.18 -11.40 -12.71
C ASP A 364 11.82 -10.79 -14.06
N GLY A 365 12.04 -11.51 -15.17
CA GLY A 365 11.58 -11.11 -16.49
C GLY A 365 10.06 -11.11 -16.66
N LEU A 366 9.32 -11.73 -15.73
CA LEU A 366 7.86 -11.72 -15.68
C LEU A 366 7.33 -10.62 -14.74
N ALA A 367 8.19 -9.99 -13.93
CA ALA A 367 7.83 -8.88 -13.06
C ALA A 367 8.41 -7.58 -13.64
N SER A 368 7.55 -6.62 -13.96
CA SER A 368 8.03 -5.30 -14.36
C SER A 368 8.74 -4.64 -13.18
N LYS A 369 9.92 -4.08 -13.44
CA LYS A 369 10.65 -3.34 -12.42
C LYS A 369 10.02 -1.97 -12.22
N TRP A 370 10.07 -1.44 -11.01
CA TRP A 370 9.40 -0.18 -10.66
C TRP A 370 9.75 0.99 -11.58
N TRP A 371 11.00 1.13 -12.01
CA TRP A 371 11.47 2.17 -12.94
C TRP A 371 11.07 1.92 -14.41
N ASP A 372 10.45 0.79 -14.70
CA ASP A 372 10.00 0.42 -16.04
C ASP A 372 8.49 0.52 -16.19
N TRP A 373 7.76 0.86 -15.16
CA TRP A 373 6.31 1.00 -15.23
C TRP A 373 5.89 2.00 -16.29
N HIS A 374 4.81 1.68 -17.00
CA HIS A 374 4.35 2.49 -18.11
C HIS A 374 3.61 3.73 -17.63
N PHE A 375 3.72 4.78 -18.43
CA PHE A 375 3.01 6.04 -18.20
C PHE A 375 1.60 5.96 -18.79
N LEU A 376 0.58 5.83 -17.95
CA LEU A 376 -0.82 5.64 -18.33
C LEU A 376 -1.76 6.44 -17.41
N PRO A 377 -1.71 7.78 -17.44
CA PRO A 377 -2.52 8.61 -16.53
C PRO A 377 -4.03 8.40 -16.71
N GLU A 378 -4.51 8.16 -17.94
CA GLU A 378 -5.92 7.86 -18.25
C GLU A 378 -6.43 6.55 -17.62
N GLY A 379 -5.53 5.64 -17.28
CA GLY A 379 -5.87 4.41 -16.56
C GLY A 379 -6.41 4.71 -15.16
N LEU A 380 -5.90 5.74 -14.50
CA LEU A 380 -6.39 6.15 -13.18
C LEU A 380 -7.91 6.47 -13.22
N GLU A 381 -8.34 7.27 -14.19
CA GLU A 381 -9.78 7.55 -14.38
C GLU A 381 -10.55 6.29 -14.73
N ALA A 382 -9.99 5.43 -15.57
CA ALA A 382 -10.63 4.18 -15.99
C ALA A 382 -10.94 3.27 -14.79
N PHE A 383 -9.98 3.09 -13.88
CA PHE A 383 -10.15 2.32 -12.65
C PHE A 383 -11.14 2.98 -11.69
N CYS A 384 -10.97 4.25 -11.37
CA CYS A 384 -11.87 4.98 -10.46
C CYS A 384 -13.31 4.98 -10.98
N SER A 385 -13.52 5.19 -12.29
CA SER A 385 -14.85 5.18 -12.92
C SER A 385 -15.48 3.78 -12.89
N TYR A 386 -14.68 2.72 -13.05
CA TYR A 386 -15.16 1.36 -12.90
C TYR A 386 -15.61 1.07 -11.48
N TYR A 387 -14.76 1.38 -10.49
CA TYR A 387 -15.04 1.11 -9.08
C TYR A 387 -16.23 1.90 -8.53
N THR A 388 -16.41 3.14 -8.95
CA THR A 388 -17.60 3.94 -8.59
C THR A 388 -18.89 3.24 -9.01
N ARG A 389 -18.89 2.55 -10.17
CA ARG A 389 -20.07 1.78 -10.63
C ARG A 389 -20.19 0.42 -9.95
N ALA A 390 -19.06 -0.27 -9.74
CA ALA A 390 -19.01 -1.61 -9.18
C ALA A 390 -19.35 -1.62 -7.67
N PHE A 391 -19.02 -0.55 -6.96
CA PHE A 391 -19.17 -0.42 -5.51
C PHE A 391 -19.87 0.90 -5.13
N PRO A 392 -21.16 1.05 -5.49
CA PRO A 392 -21.88 2.31 -5.26
C PRO A 392 -21.95 2.65 -3.76
N GLY A 393 -21.78 3.94 -3.45
CA GLY A 393 -21.81 4.47 -2.09
C GLY A 393 -20.48 4.37 -1.33
N LEU A 394 -19.41 3.88 -1.96
CA LEU A 394 -18.04 3.96 -1.44
C LEU A 394 -17.28 5.07 -2.17
N GLY A 395 -16.74 6.03 -1.43
CA GLY A 395 -15.80 7.01 -1.97
C GLY A 395 -14.43 6.37 -2.21
N ILE A 396 -13.59 7.00 -3.02
CA ILE A 396 -12.28 6.50 -3.43
C ILE A 396 -11.16 7.39 -2.88
N LEU A 397 -10.24 6.81 -2.12
CA LEU A 397 -8.96 7.41 -1.77
C LEU A 397 -7.88 6.81 -2.68
N ILE A 398 -7.27 7.62 -3.53
CA ILE A 398 -6.04 7.25 -4.22
C ILE A 398 -4.94 7.33 -3.17
N ALA A 399 -4.61 6.19 -2.55
CA ALA A 399 -3.76 6.10 -1.38
C ALA A 399 -2.27 6.09 -1.75
N GLU A 400 -1.95 5.71 -2.99
CA GLU A 400 -0.62 5.83 -3.57
C GLU A 400 -0.69 6.05 -5.09
N ASN A 401 0.16 6.95 -5.58
CA ASN A 401 0.47 7.10 -7.00
C ASN A 401 1.83 7.76 -7.16
N GLY A 402 2.71 7.20 -7.98
CA GLY A 402 4.06 7.70 -8.14
C GLY A 402 4.82 7.03 -9.26
N MET A 403 6.02 7.51 -9.51
CA MET A 403 6.92 7.04 -10.54
C MET A 403 8.33 6.90 -9.99
N ALA A 404 8.97 5.76 -10.23
CA ALA A 404 10.36 5.54 -9.88
C ALA A 404 11.32 5.94 -11.01
N HIS A 405 12.42 6.57 -10.61
CA HIS A 405 13.65 6.58 -11.37
C HIS A 405 14.63 5.55 -10.82
N ARG A 406 15.57 5.10 -11.65
CA ARG A 406 16.63 4.20 -11.24
C ARG A 406 17.92 4.98 -10.96
N CYS A 407 18.39 4.94 -9.70
CA CYS A 407 19.65 5.55 -9.29
C CYS A 407 20.48 4.57 -8.48
N LEU A 408 21.80 4.64 -8.58
CA LEU A 408 22.67 3.88 -7.71
C LEU A 408 22.70 4.49 -6.29
N ILE A 409 23.19 3.74 -5.32
CA ILE A 409 23.22 4.17 -3.91
C ILE A 409 24.12 5.41 -3.69
N ASP A 410 25.10 5.62 -4.56
CA ASP A 410 25.95 6.80 -4.57
C ASP A 410 25.28 8.04 -5.22
N ASN A 411 23.99 7.94 -5.54
CA ASN A 411 23.19 8.93 -6.23
C ASN A 411 23.56 9.18 -7.70
N SER A 412 24.47 8.41 -8.27
CA SER A 412 24.70 8.47 -9.72
C SER A 412 23.51 7.88 -10.47
N LEU A 413 23.30 8.38 -11.70
CA LEU A 413 22.30 7.82 -12.59
C LEU A 413 22.71 6.43 -13.04
N SER A 414 21.82 5.48 -12.93
CA SER A 414 22.03 4.15 -13.47
C SER A 414 21.71 4.12 -14.95
N VAL A 415 20.44 4.32 -15.30
CA VAL A 415 19.95 4.38 -16.68
C VAL A 415 18.73 5.29 -16.69
N SER A 416 18.63 6.19 -17.67
CA SER A 416 17.41 6.96 -17.90
C SER A 416 16.27 6.03 -18.30
N ARG A 417 15.05 6.39 -17.94
CA ARG A 417 13.86 5.73 -18.49
C ARG A 417 13.90 5.81 -20.03
N HIS A 418 13.45 4.76 -20.69
CA HIS A 418 13.42 4.71 -22.15
C HIS A 418 12.49 5.76 -22.79
N ASP A 419 11.53 6.28 -22.03
CA ASP A 419 10.55 7.30 -22.42
C ASP A 419 10.95 8.72 -21.99
N GLU A 420 12.13 8.87 -21.38
CA GLU A 420 12.69 10.14 -20.89
C GLU A 420 11.73 10.94 -19.99
N LEU A 421 10.70 10.29 -19.44
CA LEU A 421 9.65 10.91 -18.63
C LEU A 421 10.23 11.48 -17.32
N LEU A 422 9.96 12.75 -17.06
CA LEU A 422 10.26 13.39 -15.78
C LEU A 422 9.12 13.15 -14.76
N ARG A 423 9.48 13.19 -13.47
CA ARG A 423 8.48 13.02 -12.41
C ARG A 423 7.48 14.18 -12.39
N SER A 424 7.91 15.38 -12.73
CA SER A 424 7.02 16.55 -12.90
C SER A 424 5.93 16.31 -13.95
N ASP A 425 6.28 15.72 -15.10
CA ASP A 425 5.32 15.42 -16.18
C ASP A 425 4.34 14.32 -15.73
N TYR A 426 4.85 13.31 -15.01
CA TYR A 426 4.02 12.24 -14.44
C TYR A 426 2.99 12.81 -13.46
N ILE A 427 3.41 13.65 -12.52
CA ILE A 427 2.56 14.29 -11.51
C ILE A 427 1.48 15.14 -12.19
N GLU A 428 1.86 15.99 -13.14
CA GLU A 428 0.92 16.86 -13.83
C GLU A 428 -0.16 16.05 -14.57
N ALA A 429 0.22 15.01 -15.28
CA ALA A 429 -0.71 14.20 -16.05
C ALA A 429 -1.70 13.45 -15.15
N HIS A 430 -1.25 12.87 -14.02
CA HIS A 430 -2.13 12.16 -13.09
C HIS A 430 -3.03 13.11 -12.30
N LEU A 431 -2.52 14.25 -11.83
CA LEU A 431 -3.35 15.26 -11.16
C LEU A 431 -4.40 15.87 -12.11
N ARG A 432 -4.11 15.96 -13.41
CA ARG A 432 -5.10 16.36 -14.42
C ARG A 432 -6.26 15.38 -14.48
N GLN A 433 -6.00 14.07 -14.37
CA GLN A 433 -7.06 13.06 -14.27
C GLN A 433 -7.86 13.23 -12.97
N VAL A 434 -7.17 13.46 -11.85
CA VAL A 434 -7.84 13.72 -10.55
C VAL A 434 -8.77 14.93 -10.67
N ARG A 435 -8.30 16.05 -11.23
CA ARG A 435 -9.13 17.24 -11.44
C ARG A 435 -10.31 16.96 -12.33
N HIS A 436 -10.11 16.27 -13.47
CA HIS A 436 -11.17 15.88 -14.38
C HIS A 436 -12.23 15.01 -13.69
N MET A 437 -11.81 14.03 -12.88
CA MET A 437 -12.73 13.18 -12.13
C MET A 437 -13.55 13.98 -11.10
N LEU A 438 -12.93 14.92 -10.38
CA LEU A 438 -13.62 15.79 -9.43
C LEU A 438 -14.67 16.65 -10.15
N ASP A 439 -14.34 17.23 -11.30
CA ASP A 439 -15.26 18.05 -12.10
C ASP A 439 -16.46 17.24 -12.63
N ARG A 440 -16.31 15.94 -12.79
CA ARG A 440 -17.37 14.99 -13.20
C ARG A 440 -18.15 14.39 -12.05
N GLY A 441 -17.82 14.74 -10.81
CA GLY A 441 -18.51 14.24 -9.62
C GLY A 441 -18.17 12.79 -9.26
N VAL A 442 -17.01 12.28 -9.69
CA VAL A 442 -16.49 11.00 -9.16
C VAL A 442 -16.22 11.18 -7.67
N PRO A 443 -16.67 10.27 -6.79
CA PRO A 443 -16.59 10.43 -5.34
C PRO A 443 -15.16 10.22 -4.81
N LEU A 444 -14.22 11.07 -5.25
CA LEU A 444 -12.85 11.03 -4.78
C LEU A 444 -12.75 11.68 -3.39
N LEU A 445 -12.12 10.99 -2.46
CA LEU A 445 -11.87 11.44 -1.08
C LEU A 445 -10.50 12.09 -0.94
N GLY A 446 -9.53 11.67 -1.77
CA GLY A 446 -8.18 12.22 -1.73
C GLY A 446 -7.24 11.59 -2.74
N TYR A 447 -6.03 12.17 -2.76
CA TYR A 447 -4.89 11.70 -3.56
C TYR A 447 -3.60 11.86 -2.75
N MET A 448 -2.83 10.77 -2.63
CA MET A 448 -1.55 10.72 -1.97
C MET A 448 -0.45 10.38 -2.97
N HIS A 449 0.56 11.24 -3.09
CA HIS A 449 1.74 10.92 -3.91
C HIS A 449 2.68 9.98 -3.14
N TRP A 450 3.11 8.91 -3.78
CA TRP A 450 4.19 8.04 -3.30
C TRP A 450 5.50 8.48 -3.94
N SER A 451 6.39 9.10 -3.21
CA SER A 451 6.44 9.38 -1.77
C SER A 451 6.99 10.78 -1.52
N LEU A 452 6.98 11.25 -0.26
CA LEU A 452 7.59 12.54 0.08
C LEU A 452 9.07 12.59 -0.26
N THR A 453 9.81 11.57 0.20
CA THR A 453 11.26 11.44 0.01
C THR A 453 11.58 10.12 -0.69
N ASP A 454 12.73 10.04 -1.35
CA ASP A 454 13.29 8.72 -1.66
C ASP A 454 13.36 7.90 -0.38
N ASN A 455 13.20 6.60 -0.48
CA ASN A 455 13.14 5.70 0.67
C ASN A 455 13.78 4.34 0.36
N TYR A 456 13.67 3.38 1.28
CA TYR A 456 14.08 2.00 1.08
C TYR A 456 12.98 1.21 0.38
N GLU A 457 13.18 0.85 -0.90
CA GLU A 457 12.19 0.13 -1.70
C GLU A 457 12.45 -1.38 -1.66
N TRP A 458 11.88 -2.05 -0.66
CA TRP A 458 11.75 -3.51 -0.51
C TRP A 458 12.99 -4.31 -0.90
N GLY A 459 14.12 -3.98 -0.30
CA GLY A 459 15.40 -4.66 -0.50
C GLY A 459 16.43 -3.84 -1.23
N SER A 460 16.12 -2.62 -1.66
CA SER A 460 17.02 -1.75 -2.42
C SER A 460 16.79 -0.27 -2.15
N TYR A 461 17.82 0.54 -2.39
CA TYR A 461 17.72 1.99 -2.48
C TYR A 461 17.74 2.49 -3.94
N THR A 462 17.69 1.58 -4.91
CA THR A 462 17.80 1.90 -6.34
C THR A 462 16.55 2.59 -6.90
N PRO A 463 15.32 2.14 -6.62
CA PRO A 463 14.14 2.87 -7.04
C PRO A 463 13.99 4.16 -6.23
N ARG A 464 13.72 5.27 -6.93
CA ARG A 464 13.58 6.61 -6.33
C ARG A 464 12.24 7.19 -6.71
N PHE A 465 11.37 7.36 -5.70
CA PHE A 465 10.01 7.86 -5.87
C PHE A 465 9.80 9.28 -5.31
N GLY A 466 10.75 9.78 -4.53
CA GLY A 466 10.59 10.97 -3.72
C GLY A 466 10.31 12.25 -4.49
N LEU A 467 9.41 13.09 -3.96
CA LEU A 467 9.33 14.51 -4.32
C LEU A 467 10.62 15.24 -3.95
N PHE A 468 11.25 14.78 -2.88
CA PHE A 468 12.58 15.23 -2.46
C PHE A 468 13.55 14.07 -2.58
N ARG A 469 14.63 14.31 -3.33
CA ARG A 469 15.76 13.39 -3.40
C ARG A 469 16.50 13.34 -2.07
N ILE A 470 16.94 12.15 -1.67
CA ILE A 470 17.77 11.96 -0.47
C ILE A 470 19.23 11.78 -0.85
N ASP A 471 20.11 12.51 -0.18
CA ASP A 471 21.56 12.28 -0.27
C ASP A 471 21.96 11.20 0.75
N PHE A 472 21.93 9.92 0.32
CA PHE A 472 22.29 8.77 1.18
C PHE A 472 23.77 8.69 1.52
N GLN A 473 24.62 9.47 0.84
CA GLN A 473 26.07 9.51 1.10
C GLN A 473 26.47 10.56 2.14
N LYS A 474 25.55 11.45 2.49
CA LYS A 474 25.76 12.49 3.49
C LYS A 474 24.79 12.36 4.65
N ASP A 475 24.21 13.43 5.06
CA ASP A 475 23.35 13.58 6.24
C ASP A 475 21.86 13.35 5.96
N LEU A 476 21.52 12.64 4.89
CA LEU A 476 20.15 12.42 4.45
C LEU A 476 19.40 13.73 4.14
N THR A 477 20.08 14.72 3.59
CA THR A 477 19.50 16.00 3.21
C THR A 477 18.38 15.78 2.18
N ARG A 478 17.25 16.46 2.39
CA ARG A 478 16.10 16.50 1.47
C ARG A 478 16.36 17.55 0.40
N LEU A 479 16.63 17.11 -0.82
CA LEU A 479 16.97 17.97 -1.95
C LEU A 479 15.78 18.09 -2.91
N PRO A 480 15.31 19.30 -3.28
CA PRO A 480 14.13 19.48 -4.12
C PRO A 480 14.39 19.13 -5.60
N VAL A 481 15.63 19.19 -6.04
CA VAL A 481 16.02 18.86 -7.43
C VAL A 481 16.59 17.46 -7.47
N ASP A 482 16.06 16.63 -8.34
CA ASP A 482 16.50 15.26 -8.51
C ASP A 482 17.75 15.13 -9.40
N GLN A 483 18.17 13.91 -9.72
CA GLN A 483 19.36 13.62 -10.51
C GLN A 483 19.21 14.00 -11.99
N PHE A 484 17.98 14.25 -12.45
CA PHE A 484 17.68 14.65 -13.83
C PHE A 484 17.55 16.17 -13.97
N GLY A 485 17.70 16.92 -12.88
CA GLY A 485 17.49 18.37 -12.84
C GLY A 485 16.01 18.77 -12.73
N ASP A 486 15.13 17.81 -12.49
CA ASP A 486 13.70 18.03 -12.27
C ASP A 486 13.42 18.49 -10.83
N ASN A 487 12.35 19.26 -10.64
CA ASN A 487 11.88 19.70 -9.32
C ASN A 487 10.40 19.28 -9.11
N PRO A 488 10.14 18.00 -8.84
CA PRO A 488 8.79 17.48 -8.73
C PRO A 488 8.01 18.06 -7.53
N SER A 489 8.71 18.42 -6.45
CA SER A 489 8.08 19.04 -5.29
C SER A 489 7.48 20.41 -5.63
N GLN A 490 8.20 21.22 -6.38
CA GLN A 490 7.71 22.54 -6.85
C GLN A 490 6.55 22.37 -7.83
N THR A 491 6.63 21.43 -8.75
CA THR A 491 5.55 21.12 -9.71
C THR A 491 4.29 20.68 -8.95
N TYR A 492 4.42 19.78 -7.98
CA TYR A 492 3.27 19.32 -7.17
C TYR A 492 2.62 20.51 -6.41
N ALA A 493 3.43 21.31 -5.73
CA ALA A 493 2.94 22.49 -4.99
C ALA A 493 2.21 23.50 -5.90
N ARG A 494 2.80 23.80 -7.08
CA ARG A 494 2.19 24.70 -8.07
C ARG A 494 0.81 24.19 -8.51
N LEU A 495 0.71 22.91 -8.89
CA LEU A 495 -0.54 22.32 -9.37
C LEU A 495 -1.62 22.28 -8.27
N VAL A 496 -1.24 21.92 -7.04
CA VAL A 496 -2.18 21.94 -5.90
C VAL A 496 -2.74 23.33 -5.66
N GLN A 497 -1.91 24.35 -5.75
CA GLN A 497 -2.31 25.74 -5.58
C GLN A 497 -3.16 26.25 -6.76
N GLU A 498 -2.69 26.09 -7.99
CA GLU A 498 -3.37 26.58 -9.22
C GLU A 498 -4.75 25.95 -9.39
N TRP A 499 -4.87 24.66 -9.10
CA TRP A 499 -6.12 23.92 -9.25
C TRP A 499 -6.98 23.91 -7.97
N GLY A 500 -6.50 24.51 -6.90
CA GLY A 500 -7.23 24.65 -5.64
C GLY A 500 -7.57 23.30 -4.98
N LEU A 501 -6.78 22.24 -5.21
CA LEU A 501 -7.11 20.89 -4.76
C LEU A 501 -7.29 20.77 -3.25
N ALA A 502 -6.46 21.44 -2.45
CA ALA A 502 -6.56 21.43 -0.99
C ALA A 502 -7.83 22.12 -0.44
N LYS A 503 -8.58 22.84 -1.30
CA LYS A 503 -9.83 23.54 -0.96
C LYS A 503 -11.05 22.86 -1.55
N CYS A 504 -10.88 21.79 -2.33
CA CYS A 504 -12.01 21.05 -2.87
C CYS A 504 -12.81 20.40 -1.74
N THR A 505 -14.13 20.41 -1.91
CA THR A 505 -15.08 19.81 -0.96
C THR A 505 -15.51 18.45 -1.48
N ILE A 506 -15.58 17.46 -0.61
CA ILE A 506 -16.05 16.12 -0.96
C ILE A 506 -17.58 16.12 -0.89
N HIS A 507 -18.23 15.66 -1.94
CA HIS A 507 -19.66 15.36 -1.97
C HIS A 507 -19.80 13.81 -1.99
N MET A 508 -20.29 13.25 -0.89
CA MET A 508 -20.61 11.83 -0.80
C MET A 508 -22.10 11.57 -1.00
#